data_a9d4eac6834abda401151cf7ed0b2a17
#
_entry.id   a9d4eac6834abda401151cf7ed0b2a17
#
_cell.length_a   1.000
_cell.length_b   1.000
_cell.length_c   1.000
_cell.angle_alpha   90.00
_cell.angle_beta   90.00
_cell.angle_gamma   90.00
#
_symmetry.space_group_name_H-M   'P 1'
#
loop_
_entity.id
_entity.type
_entity.pdbx_description
1 polymer ?
#
loop_
_entity_poly.entity_id
_entity_poly.type
_entity_poly.pdbx_seq_one_letter_code
_entity_poly.pdbx_strand_id
1 'polypeptide(L)'
;MLLFVGLGNPTPDSENNRHNVGFKIIDSINKKFGLTKQKPKFKGLLTTGNIDSKKVYAIKPLTFMNNSGICIRELIEYFKIEPENVIVFHDDLDVEFGKIKAKFGGSSAGHNGISSIDKFIGKDYSRVRIGIGKPKGPIEVSDYVLQNFDDEEIMGVEKISKNITDSLSILVEKKLDLFSSTVNNK
;
A
#
# COMPACT_ATOMS: atom_id res chain seq x y z
N MET A 1 -8.40 14.50 7.38
CA MET A 1 -8.08 13.95 6.04
C MET A 1 -7.06 12.84 6.19
N LEU A 2 -7.27 11.75 5.49
CA LEU A 2 -6.32 10.63 5.40
C LEU A 2 -5.86 10.45 3.96
N LEU A 3 -4.63 10.00 3.78
CA LEU A 3 -4.09 9.59 2.49
C LEU A 3 -3.73 8.11 2.52
N PHE A 4 -4.38 7.32 1.67
CA PHE A 4 -3.97 5.94 1.39
C PHE A 4 -3.07 5.91 0.16
N VAL A 5 -1.93 5.25 0.29
CA VAL A 5 -0.95 5.08 -0.80
C VAL A 5 -0.75 3.60 -1.06
N GLY A 6 -0.88 3.17 -2.30
CA GLY A 6 -0.49 1.83 -2.70
C GLY A 6 0.78 1.91 -3.57
N LEU A 7 1.79 1.14 -3.20
CA LEU A 7 3.05 1.10 -3.96
C LEU A 7 3.01 0.07 -5.08
N GLY A 8 3.66 0.40 -6.19
CA GLY A 8 3.78 -0.44 -7.37
C GLY A 8 4.53 0.26 -8.49
N ASN A 9 4.75 -0.47 -9.58
CA ASN A 9 5.30 0.06 -10.82
C ASN A 9 4.19 0.22 -11.88
N PRO A 10 4.21 1.30 -12.67
CA PRO A 10 3.10 1.64 -13.56
C PRO A 10 3.07 0.87 -14.89
N THR A 11 4.08 0.07 -15.20
CA THR A 11 4.14 -0.69 -16.45
C THR A 11 3.08 -1.81 -16.48
N PRO A 12 2.43 -2.07 -17.63
CA PRO A 12 1.43 -3.14 -17.74
C PRO A 12 1.95 -4.50 -17.31
N ASP A 13 3.21 -4.82 -17.59
CA ASP A 13 3.84 -6.08 -17.22
C ASP A 13 3.99 -6.26 -15.71
N SER A 14 3.89 -5.19 -14.94
CA SER A 14 4.03 -5.21 -13.48
C SER A 14 2.72 -5.47 -12.73
N GLU A 15 1.59 -5.48 -13.41
CA GLU A 15 0.25 -5.53 -12.79
C GLU A 15 0.09 -6.66 -11.75
N ASN A 16 0.63 -7.84 -12.05
CA ASN A 16 0.52 -9.01 -11.19
C ASN A 16 1.81 -9.34 -10.41
N ASN A 17 2.78 -8.44 -10.43
CA ASN A 17 4.00 -8.63 -9.65
C ASN A 17 3.73 -8.53 -8.15
N ARG A 18 4.54 -9.24 -7.37
CA ARG A 18 4.50 -9.12 -5.90
C ARG A 18 4.68 -7.68 -5.43
N HIS A 19 5.56 -6.93 -6.09
CA HIS A 19 5.84 -5.53 -5.77
C HIS A 19 4.65 -4.59 -5.99
N ASN A 20 3.64 -5.02 -6.76
CA ASN A 20 2.44 -4.26 -7.07
C ASN A 20 1.23 -4.59 -6.16
N VAL A 21 1.42 -5.36 -5.11
CA VAL A 21 0.30 -5.69 -4.21
C VAL A 21 -0.35 -4.45 -3.62
N GLY A 22 0.41 -3.39 -3.35
CA GLY A 22 -0.12 -2.12 -2.87
C GLY A 22 -1.12 -1.49 -3.84
N PHE A 23 -0.85 -1.54 -5.14
CA PHE A 23 -1.80 -1.06 -6.17
C PHE A 23 -3.12 -1.84 -6.12
N LYS A 24 -3.05 -3.16 -5.94
CA LYS A 24 -4.25 -4.02 -5.84
C LYS A 24 -5.11 -3.65 -4.64
N ILE A 25 -4.47 -3.33 -3.51
CA ILE A 25 -5.21 -2.91 -2.31
C ILE A 25 -5.93 -1.59 -2.56
N ILE A 26 -5.28 -0.61 -3.17
CA ILE A 26 -5.92 0.67 -3.50
C ILE A 26 -7.11 0.46 -4.45
N ASP A 27 -6.97 -0.38 -5.47
CA ASP A 27 -8.08 -0.69 -6.38
C ASP A 27 -9.26 -1.33 -5.64
N SER A 28 -8.97 -2.22 -4.69
CA SER A 28 -10.00 -2.85 -3.85
C SER A 28 -10.71 -1.84 -2.94
N ILE A 29 -9.96 -0.90 -2.36
CA ILE A 29 -10.52 0.19 -1.54
C ILE A 29 -11.42 1.08 -2.39
N ASN A 30 -10.92 1.50 -3.56
CA ASN A 30 -11.68 2.35 -4.49
C ASN A 30 -13.02 1.72 -4.85
N LYS A 31 -13.02 0.44 -5.17
CA LYS A 31 -14.21 -0.31 -5.55
C LYS A 31 -15.18 -0.48 -4.37
N LYS A 32 -14.68 -0.93 -3.23
CA LYS A 32 -15.49 -1.21 -2.04
C LYS A 32 -16.20 0.02 -1.51
N PHE A 33 -15.52 1.16 -1.48
CA PHE A 33 -16.03 2.38 -0.87
C PHE A 33 -16.56 3.40 -1.88
N GLY A 34 -16.61 3.03 -3.17
CA GLY A 34 -17.16 3.90 -4.21
C GLY A 34 -16.42 5.24 -4.31
N LEU A 35 -15.07 5.22 -4.20
CA LEU A 35 -14.30 6.43 -4.39
C LEU A 35 -14.43 6.94 -5.84
N THR A 36 -14.07 8.18 -6.08
CA THR A 36 -14.19 8.79 -7.41
C THR A 36 -13.41 8.00 -8.46
N LYS A 37 -13.73 8.23 -9.75
CA LYS A 37 -12.91 7.70 -10.84
C LYS A 37 -11.46 8.16 -10.70
N GLN A 38 -10.52 7.26 -10.98
CA GLN A 38 -9.09 7.57 -10.98
C GLN A 38 -8.77 8.68 -11.98
N LYS A 39 -8.01 9.68 -11.53
CA LYS A 39 -7.55 10.80 -12.35
C LYS A 39 -6.04 10.97 -12.22
N PRO A 40 -5.32 11.16 -13.33
CA PRO A 40 -3.90 11.50 -13.26
C PRO A 40 -3.71 12.85 -12.55
N LYS A 41 -3.04 12.84 -11.41
CA LYS A 41 -2.67 14.03 -10.65
C LYS A 41 -1.51 13.70 -9.71
N PHE A 42 -0.64 14.67 -9.44
CA PHE A 42 0.54 14.49 -8.56
C PHE A 42 1.44 13.32 -8.99
N LYS A 43 1.60 13.12 -10.29
CA LYS A 43 2.38 12.00 -10.84
C LYS A 43 1.86 10.61 -10.40
N GLY A 44 0.55 10.51 -10.17
CA GLY A 44 -0.12 9.27 -9.76
C GLY A 44 -1.56 9.21 -10.24
N LEU A 45 -2.25 8.13 -9.91
CA LEU A 45 -3.69 7.98 -10.12
C LEU A 45 -4.41 8.23 -8.80
N LEU A 46 -5.09 9.38 -8.73
CA LEU A 46 -5.75 9.87 -7.53
C LEU A 46 -7.25 9.56 -7.54
N THR A 47 -7.75 9.11 -6.41
CA THR A 47 -9.17 9.02 -6.09
C THR A 47 -9.47 9.73 -4.78
N THR A 48 -10.72 10.06 -4.53
CA THR A 48 -11.14 10.70 -3.30
C THR A 48 -12.56 10.30 -2.93
N GLY A 49 -12.90 10.42 -1.68
CA GLY A 49 -14.22 10.13 -1.14
C GLY A 49 -14.27 10.25 0.37
N ASN A 50 -15.25 9.61 0.97
CA ASN A 50 -15.39 9.57 2.43
C ASN A 50 -15.50 8.11 2.88
N ILE A 51 -14.82 7.79 3.97
CA ILE A 51 -14.95 6.51 4.66
C ILE A 51 -15.24 6.84 6.13
N ASP A 52 -16.37 6.35 6.65
CA ASP A 52 -16.85 6.66 8.00
C ASP A 52 -16.85 8.17 8.30
N SER A 53 -17.38 8.95 7.36
CA SER A 53 -17.46 10.42 7.44
C SER A 53 -16.11 11.15 7.43
N LYS A 54 -14.99 10.44 7.28
CA LYS A 54 -13.66 11.04 7.12
C LYS A 54 -13.30 11.21 5.65
N LYS A 55 -12.81 12.38 5.30
CA LYS A 55 -12.27 12.66 3.97
C LYS A 55 -11.04 11.82 3.72
N VAL A 56 -11.04 11.08 2.61
CA VAL A 56 -9.95 10.19 2.21
C VAL A 56 -9.50 10.52 0.80
N TYR A 57 -8.20 10.52 0.61
CA TYR A 57 -7.54 10.47 -0.69
C TYR A 57 -6.86 9.11 -0.82
N ALA A 58 -6.87 8.54 -2.02
CA ALA A 58 -6.13 7.33 -2.31
C ALA A 58 -5.33 7.52 -3.59
N ILE A 59 -4.08 7.08 -3.61
CA ILE A 59 -3.20 7.31 -4.76
C ILE A 59 -2.34 6.08 -5.05
N LYS A 60 -2.16 5.83 -6.35
CA LYS A 60 -1.16 4.90 -6.88
C LYS A 60 -0.09 5.73 -7.58
N PRO A 61 1.12 5.88 -7.01
CA PRO A 61 2.22 6.61 -7.66
C PRO A 61 2.58 5.97 -9.01
N LEU A 62 2.78 6.80 -10.04
CA LEU A 62 3.22 6.35 -11.37
C LEU A 62 4.69 6.72 -11.65
N THR A 63 5.44 7.03 -10.60
CA THR A 63 6.83 7.51 -10.65
C THR A 63 7.86 6.38 -10.65
N PHE A 64 7.44 5.13 -10.78
CA PHE A 64 8.19 3.92 -10.48
C PHE A 64 8.54 3.80 -8.99
N MET A 65 8.80 2.57 -8.56
CA MET A 65 8.96 2.25 -7.12
C MET A 65 9.99 3.14 -6.43
N ASN A 66 11.15 3.31 -7.04
CA ASN A 66 12.27 4.08 -6.46
C ASN A 66 11.98 5.57 -6.26
N ASN A 67 10.94 6.11 -6.90
CA ASN A 67 10.57 7.51 -6.86
C ASN A 67 9.19 7.76 -6.26
N SER A 68 8.66 6.79 -5.53
CA SER A 68 7.31 6.86 -4.94
C SER A 68 7.14 8.09 -4.02
N GLY A 69 8.18 8.48 -3.31
CA GLY A 69 8.14 9.62 -2.38
C GLY A 69 7.87 10.96 -3.05
N ILE A 70 8.24 11.14 -4.32
CA ILE A 70 8.02 12.38 -5.07
C ILE A 70 6.52 12.65 -5.20
N CYS A 71 5.77 11.66 -5.61
CA CYS A 71 4.31 11.72 -5.75
C CYS A 71 3.63 12.08 -4.43
N ILE A 72 4.01 11.39 -3.37
CA ILE A 72 3.40 11.57 -2.04
C ILE A 72 3.69 12.96 -1.50
N ARG A 73 4.93 13.43 -1.61
CA ARG A 73 5.31 14.76 -1.16
C ARG A 73 4.48 15.84 -1.84
N GLU A 74 4.37 15.81 -3.17
CA GLU A 74 3.57 16.80 -3.92
C GLU A 74 2.12 16.82 -3.45
N LEU A 75 1.53 15.64 -3.22
CA LEU A 75 0.14 15.53 -2.80
C LEU A 75 -0.08 16.08 -1.39
N ILE A 76 0.74 15.68 -0.42
CA ILE A 76 0.56 16.11 0.98
C ILE A 76 0.85 17.60 1.16
N GLU A 77 1.81 18.16 0.42
CA GLU A 77 2.06 19.59 0.43
C GLU A 77 0.86 20.39 -0.12
N TYR A 78 0.26 19.91 -1.21
CA TYR A 78 -0.89 20.56 -1.84
C TYR A 78 -2.13 20.57 -0.94
N PHE A 79 -2.48 19.41 -0.38
CA PHE A 79 -3.67 19.27 0.49
C PHE A 79 -3.40 19.58 1.96
N LYS A 80 -2.16 19.89 2.32
CA LYS A 80 -1.73 20.13 3.72
C LYS A 80 -2.08 18.95 4.63
N ILE A 81 -1.73 17.75 4.17
CA ILE A 81 -1.89 16.51 4.94
C ILE A 81 -0.62 16.28 5.74
N GLU A 82 -0.75 16.09 7.05
CA GLU A 82 0.39 15.75 7.89
C GLU A 82 0.87 14.31 7.61
N PRO A 83 2.19 14.03 7.63
CA PRO A 83 2.71 12.67 7.38
C PRO A 83 2.06 11.59 8.24
N GLU A 84 1.72 11.86 9.47
CA GLU A 84 1.04 10.94 10.38
C GLU A 84 -0.36 10.52 9.92
N ASN A 85 -0.93 11.22 8.94
CA ASN A 85 -2.20 10.89 8.29
C ASN A 85 -2.01 10.13 6.97
N VAL A 86 -0.79 9.73 6.65
CA VAL A 86 -0.45 8.91 5.48
C VAL A 86 -0.39 7.44 5.90
N ILE A 87 -1.02 6.57 5.13
CA ILE A 87 -1.02 5.12 5.32
C ILE A 87 -0.60 4.46 4.02
N VAL A 88 0.53 3.76 4.05
CA VAL A 88 1.14 3.15 2.86
C VAL A 88 0.95 1.64 2.87
N PHE A 89 0.40 1.09 1.79
CA PHE A 89 0.27 -0.34 1.56
C PHE A 89 1.42 -0.80 0.65
N HIS A 90 2.18 -1.80 1.10
CA HIS A 90 3.33 -2.30 0.36
C HIS A 90 3.60 -3.79 0.65
N ASP A 91 4.32 -4.45 -0.27
CA ASP A 91 4.80 -5.80 -0.10
C ASP A 91 5.90 -5.89 0.96
N ASP A 92 5.95 -6.99 1.68
CA ASP A 92 6.97 -7.23 2.71
C ASP A 92 7.41 -8.70 2.74
N LEU A 93 8.72 -8.91 2.55
CA LEU A 93 9.35 -10.24 2.55
C LEU A 93 9.40 -10.88 3.94
N ASP A 94 9.42 -10.05 4.99
CA ASP A 94 9.58 -10.51 6.38
C ASP A 94 8.24 -10.87 7.03
N VAL A 95 7.15 -10.69 6.31
CA VAL A 95 5.80 -11.09 6.73
C VAL A 95 5.37 -12.29 5.90
N GLU A 96 4.84 -13.31 6.58
CA GLU A 96 4.34 -14.53 5.94
C GLU A 96 3.26 -14.19 4.90
N PHE A 97 3.27 -14.90 3.76
CA PHE A 97 2.25 -14.74 2.73
C PHE A 97 0.83 -14.94 3.32
N GLY A 98 -0.07 -14.06 2.95
CA GLY A 98 -1.45 -14.08 3.45
C GLY A 98 -1.67 -13.43 4.80
N LYS A 99 -0.63 -12.87 5.40
CA LYS A 99 -0.69 -12.09 6.65
C LYS A 99 -0.34 -10.63 6.39
N ILE A 100 -0.77 -9.76 7.30
CA ILE A 100 -0.40 -8.35 7.29
C ILE A 100 0.13 -7.91 8.65
N LYS A 101 0.88 -6.82 8.65
CA LYS A 101 1.29 -6.15 9.89
C LYS A 101 1.22 -4.63 9.68
N ALA A 102 0.36 -3.96 10.40
CA ALA A 102 0.28 -2.51 10.40
C ALA A 102 1.22 -1.94 11.47
N LYS A 103 1.98 -0.90 11.12
CA LYS A 103 3.00 -0.31 11.98
C LYS A 103 3.13 1.18 11.69
N PHE A 104 3.39 1.98 12.72
CA PHE A 104 3.78 3.38 12.58
C PHE A 104 5.31 3.48 12.54
N GLY A 105 5.85 4.18 11.54
CA GLY A 105 7.29 4.35 11.39
C GLY A 105 8.07 3.07 11.08
N GLY A 106 9.33 3.06 11.42
CA GLY A 106 10.22 1.91 11.29
C GLY A 106 11.20 1.98 10.12
N SER A 107 11.97 0.91 9.94
CA SER A 107 12.95 0.76 8.87
C SER A 107 12.27 0.45 7.53
N SER A 108 12.92 0.84 6.44
CA SER A 108 12.50 0.43 5.08
C SER A 108 12.81 -1.04 4.79
N ALA A 109 13.70 -1.66 5.55
CA ALA A 109 14.15 -3.05 5.36
C ALA A 109 14.55 -3.37 3.91
N GLY A 110 15.14 -2.41 3.20
CA GLY A 110 15.56 -2.54 1.81
C GLY A 110 14.46 -2.34 0.77
N HIS A 111 13.22 -2.04 1.19
CA HIS A 111 12.15 -1.73 0.25
C HIS A 111 12.37 -0.35 -0.38
N ASN A 112 12.60 -0.31 -1.69
CA ASN A 112 12.97 0.92 -2.39
C ASN A 112 11.89 2.00 -2.37
N GLY A 113 10.63 1.61 -2.45
CA GLY A 113 9.50 2.55 -2.37
C GLY A 113 9.40 3.20 -0.99
N ILE A 114 9.55 2.42 0.06
CA ILE A 114 9.56 2.94 1.44
C ILE A 114 10.78 3.83 1.67
N SER A 115 11.96 3.44 1.19
CA SER A 115 13.16 4.30 1.26
C SER A 115 12.95 5.64 0.58
N SER A 116 12.29 5.66 -0.58
CA SER A 116 11.95 6.89 -1.28
C SER A 116 10.99 7.77 -0.47
N ILE A 117 9.95 7.18 0.12
CA ILE A 117 9.01 7.93 0.96
C ILE A 117 9.72 8.52 2.18
N ASP A 118 10.52 7.71 2.88
CA ASP A 118 11.29 8.17 4.04
C ASP A 118 12.18 9.37 3.71
N LYS A 119 12.78 9.37 2.53
CA LYS A 119 13.62 10.46 2.05
C LYS A 119 12.85 11.77 1.87
N PHE A 120 11.62 11.71 1.40
CA PHE A 120 10.85 12.90 1.02
C PHE A 120 9.94 13.43 2.11
N ILE A 121 9.39 12.58 2.99
CA ILE A 121 8.43 13.00 4.02
C ILE A 121 8.80 12.55 5.43
N GLY A 122 9.95 11.91 5.61
CA GLY A 122 10.34 11.34 6.91
C GLY A 122 9.66 10.00 7.17
N LYS A 123 9.78 9.49 8.39
CA LYS A 123 9.31 8.14 8.78
C LYS A 123 8.00 8.12 9.57
N ASP A 124 7.46 9.28 9.91
CA ASP A 124 6.31 9.41 10.81
C ASP A 124 4.99 9.22 10.05
N TYR A 125 4.81 8.05 9.46
CA TYR A 125 3.60 7.62 8.79
C TYR A 125 3.32 6.14 9.06
N SER A 126 2.07 5.71 8.84
CA SER A 126 1.67 4.32 9.02
C SER A 126 1.95 3.47 7.79
N ARG A 127 2.29 2.21 8.00
CA ARG A 127 2.56 1.22 6.96
C ARG A 127 1.71 -0.01 7.20
N VAL A 128 1.06 -0.49 6.16
CA VAL A 128 0.43 -1.80 6.13
C VAL A 128 1.33 -2.71 5.31
N ARG A 129 2.07 -3.55 6.00
CA ARG A 129 3.04 -4.49 5.45
C ARG A 129 2.29 -5.75 5.03
N ILE A 130 2.19 -5.99 3.72
CA ILE A 130 1.46 -7.12 3.15
C ILE A 130 2.45 -8.24 2.87
N GLY A 131 2.28 -9.35 3.55
CA GLY A 131 3.20 -10.48 3.48
C GLY A 131 3.23 -11.14 2.11
N ILE A 132 4.43 -11.22 1.53
CA ILE A 132 4.71 -12.01 0.32
C ILE A 132 5.65 -13.18 0.60
N GLY A 133 6.17 -13.27 1.83
CA GLY A 133 7.15 -14.27 2.21
C GLY A 133 8.50 -14.09 1.53
N LYS A 134 9.49 -14.86 1.97
CA LYS A 134 10.82 -14.84 1.37
C LYS A 134 10.88 -15.77 0.15
N PRO A 135 11.74 -15.48 -0.85
CA PRO A 135 11.95 -16.38 -1.97
C PRO A 135 12.46 -17.73 -1.49
N LYS A 136 11.96 -18.79 -2.14
CA LYS A 136 12.44 -20.16 -1.94
C LYS A 136 13.54 -20.44 -2.97
N GLY A 137 14.75 -20.78 -2.49
CA GLY A 137 15.89 -21.06 -3.35
C GLY A 137 16.75 -19.83 -3.66
N PRO A 138 17.66 -19.90 -4.64
CA PRO A 138 18.71 -18.92 -4.88
C PRO A 138 18.25 -17.73 -5.74
N ILE A 139 17.04 -17.21 -5.52
CA ILE A 139 16.51 -16.09 -6.27
C ILE A 139 16.85 -14.79 -5.52
N GLU A 140 17.41 -13.80 -6.22
CA GLU A 140 17.64 -12.48 -5.66
C GLU A 140 16.32 -11.80 -5.30
N VAL A 141 16.31 -11.05 -4.19
CA VAL A 141 15.13 -10.33 -3.72
C VAL A 141 14.58 -9.39 -4.80
N SER A 142 15.46 -8.67 -5.50
CA SER A 142 15.08 -7.75 -6.58
C SER A 142 14.33 -8.45 -7.72
N ASP A 143 14.68 -9.68 -8.01
CA ASP A 143 14.00 -10.48 -9.04
C ASP A 143 12.70 -11.07 -8.52
N TYR A 144 12.69 -11.55 -7.29
CA TYR A 144 11.53 -12.17 -6.66
C TYR A 144 10.33 -11.22 -6.59
N VAL A 145 10.55 -9.97 -6.15
CA VAL A 145 9.46 -8.99 -6.03
C VAL A 145 8.88 -8.57 -7.39
N LEU A 146 9.66 -8.72 -8.47
CA LEU A 146 9.22 -8.44 -9.84
C LEU A 146 8.63 -9.69 -10.54
N GLN A 147 8.61 -10.83 -9.89
CA GLN A 147 7.90 -11.99 -10.38
C GLN A 147 6.41 -11.89 -10.10
N ASN A 148 5.61 -12.45 -11.00
CA ASN A 148 4.16 -12.51 -10.81
C ASN A 148 3.78 -13.45 -9.68
N PHE A 149 2.70 -13.13 -8.97
CA PHE A 149 2.01 -14.12 -8.17
C PHE A 149 1.55 -15.28 -9.05
N ASP A 150 1.65 -16.51 -8.54
CA ASP A 150 1.00 -17.66 -9.18
C ASP A 150 -0.51 -17.66 -8.95
N ASP A 151 -1.25 -18.58 -9.56
CA ASP A 151 -2.72 -18.61 -9.48
C ASP A 151 -3.23 -18.78 -8.04
N GLU A 152 -2.56 -19.61 -7.25
CA GLU A 152 -2.92 -19.81 -5.83
C GLU A 152 -2.64 -18.57 -4.99
N GLU A 153 -1.51 -17.91 -5.22
CA GLU A 153 -1.16 -16.66 -4.57
C GLU A 153 -2.12 -15.53 -4.96
N ILE A 154 -2.57 -15.46 -6.21
CA ILE A 154 -3.60 -14.48 -6.65
C ILE A 154 -4.88 -14.64 -5.84
N MET A 155 -5.34 -15.86 -5.62
CA MET A 155 -6.51 -16.13 -4.77
C MET A 155 -6.28 -15.67 -3.33
N GLY A 156 -5.08 -15.90 -2.80
CA GLY A 156 -4.69 -15.43 -1.47
C GLY A 156 -4.65 -13.89 -1.37
N VAL A 157 -4.18 -13.21 -2.41
CA VAL A 157 -4.17 -11.74 -2.47
C VAL A 157 -5.59 -11.18 -2.54
N GLU A 158 -6.49 -11.81 -3.28
CA GLU A 158 -7.91 -11.42 -3.30
C GLU A 158 -8.55 -11.55 -1.91
N LYS A 159 -8.27 -12.65 -1.21
CA LYS A 159 -8.74 -12.87 0.16
C LYS A 159 -8.22 -11.81 1.12
N ILE A 160 -6.91 -11.52 1.11
CA ILE A 160 -6.34 -10.52 2.00
C ILE A 160 -6.85 -9.11 1.68
N SER A 161 -7.04 -8.79 0.41
CA SER A 161 -7.63 -7.53 -0.03
C SER A 161 -9.05 -7.34 0.51
N LYS A 162 -9.86 -8.39 0.47
CA LYS A 162 -11.21 -8.38 1.06
C LYS A 162 -11.14 -8.18 2.57
N ASN A 163 -10.28 -8.91 3.27
CA ASN A 163 -10.14 -8.80 4.72
C ASN A 163 -9.69 -7.40 5.13
N ILE A 164 -8.76 -6.79 4.38
CA ILE A 164 -8.32 -5.42 4.60
C ILE A 164 -9.48 -4.43 4.43
N THR A 165 -10.21 -4.52 3.33
CA THR A 165 -11.32 -3.59 3.06
C THR A 165 -12.48 -3.77 4.03
N ASP A 166 -12.78 -5.00 4.46
CA ASP A 166 -13.79 -5.28 5.48
C ASP A 166 -13.44 -4.71 6.87
N SER A 167 -12.15 -4.48 7.11
CA SER A 167 -11.63 -3.98 8.39
C SER A 167 -11.14 -2.52 8.30
N LEU A 168 -11.35 -1.86 7.18
CA LEU A 168 -10.75 -0.56 6.90
C LEU A 168 -11.17 0.54 7.89
N SER A 169 -12.37 0.46 8.45
CA SER A 169 -12.83 1.39 9.49
C SER A 169 -11.90 1.41 10.70
N ILE A 170 -11.34 0.27 11.07
CA ILE A 170 -10.38 0.18 12.18
C ILE A 170 -9.09 0.95 11.82
N LEU A 171 -8.62 0.80 10.59
CA LEU A 171 -7.44 1.49 10.10
C LEU A 171 -7.66 3.01 9.98
N VAL A 172 -8.84 3.44 9.56
CA VAL A 172 -9.26 4.84 9.48
C VAL A 172 -9.20 5.52 10.86
N GLU A 173 -9.46 4.75 11.93
CA GLU A 173 -9.30 5.21 13.31
C GLU A 173 -7.86 5.08 13.84
N LYS A 174 -6.92 4.64 13.00
CA LYS A 174 -5.50 4.44 13.33
C LYS A 174 -5.24 3.42 14.46
N LYS A 175 -6.13 2.47 14.64
CA LYS A 175 -5.97 1.36 15.60
C LYS A 175 -5.17 0.22 14.94
N LEU A 176 -3.87 0.42 14.78
CA LEU A 176 -3.01 -0.43 13.94
C LEU A 176 -2.93 -1.89 14.41
N ASP A 177 -2.75 -2.10 15.73
CA ASP A 177 -2.65 -3.46 16.28
C ASP A 177 -3.97 -4.22 16.16
N LEU A 178 -5.08 -3.56 16.46
CA LEU A 178 -6.41 -4.13 16.28
C LEU A 178 -6.70 -4.45 14.82
N PHE A 179 -6.31 -3.56 13.91
CA PHE A 179 -6.44 -3.79 12.46
C PHE A 179 -5.68 -5.06 12.04
N SER A 180 -4.40 -5.17 12.44
CA SER A 180 -3.57 -6.34 12.11
C SER A 180 -4.19 -7.64 12.63
N SER A 181 -4.59 -7.69 13.90
CA SER A 181 -5.18 -8.89 14.49
C SER A 181 -6.54 -9.24 13.84
N THR A 182 -7.36 -8.25 13.55
CA THR A 182 -8.67 -8.46 12.92
C THR A 182 -8.53 -9.02 11.50
N VAL A 183 -7.64 -8.44 10.69
CA VAL A 183 -7.38 -8.91 9.32
C VAL A 183 -6.80 -10.32 9.32
N ASN A 184 -5.85 -10.60 10.18
CA ASN A 184 -5.16 -11.90 10.23
C ASN A 184 -6.01 -13.05 10.77
N ASN A 185 -7.09 -12.75 11.49
CA ASN A 185 -7.99 -13.75 12.10
C ASN A 185 -9.28 -14.00 11.29
N LYS A 186 -9.37 -13.48 10.08
CA LYS A 186 -10.52 -13.68 9.17
C LYS A 186 -10.44 -14.94 8.32
#